data_6731d77d27ae1762715ee2cf082320cd
#
_entry.id   6731d77d27ae1762715ee2cf082320cd
#
_cell.length_a   1.000
_cell.length_b   1.000
_cell.length_c   1.000
_cell.angle_alpha   90.00
_cell.angle_beta   90.00
_cell.angle_gamma   90.00
#
_symmetry.space_group_name_H-M   'P 1'
#
loop_
_entity.id
_entity.type
_entity.pdbx_description
1 polymer ?
#
loop_
_entity_poly.entity_id
_entity_poly.type
_entity_poly.pdbx_seq_one_letter_code
_entity_poly.pdbx_strand_id
1 'polypeptide(L)'
;MKRTIALGIISLLVSACNPNKSTEPGVTSGKPVINEILTASKTLEGAFLKYPDGKAEMRLYRVEIPVGGKIPLHKHPAPMMVYVQGVNSGSLRNTRVMSDGSEIKNIFKPGQAFLKGVDTPHYGENVGNKPTILWVTVTSAEDLPTTVFLD
;
A
#
# COMPACT_ATOMS: atom_id res chain seq x y z
N MET A 1 50.12 71.65 37.86
CA MET A 1 48.78 71.13 37.64
C MET A 1 48.71 70.70 36.18
N LYS A 2 48.82 69.39 35.90
CA LYS A 2 48.75 68.84 34.55
C LYS A 2 47.41 68.12 34.41
N ARG A 3 46.57 68.57 33.49
CA ARG A 3 45.29 67.93 33.16
C ARG A 3 45.48 66.90 32.01
N THR A 4 45.28 65.68 32.30
CA THR A 4 45.30 64.60 31.28
C THR A 4 43.89 64.43 30.68
N ILE A 5 43.78 64.60 29.36
CA ILE A 5 42.53 64.34 28.59
C ILE A 5 42.56 62.90 28.10
N ALA A 6 41.59 62.08 28.56
CA ALA A 6 41.42 60.74 28.07
C ALA A 6 40.52 60.74 26.81
N LEU A 7 41.09 60.24 25.71
CA LEU A 7 40.37 60.07 24.44
C LEU A 7 39.65 58.72 24.45
N GLY A 8 38.35 58.77 24.52
CA GLY A 8 37.54 57.53 24.42
C GLY A 8 37.36 57.03 22.96
N ILE A 9 37.82 55.84 22.68
CA ILE A 9 37.63 55.21 21.39
C ILE A 9 36.27 54.51 21.43
N ILE A 10 35.29 54.97 20.60
CA ILE A 10 33.99 54.33 20.38
C ILE A 10 34.19 53.29 19.28
N SER A 11 34.19 52.03 19.67
CA SER A 11 34.18 50.87 18.70
C SER A 11 32.75 50.64 18.19
N LEU A 12 32.49 50.97 16.92
CA LEU A 12 31.25 50.59 16.24
C LEU A 12 31.33 49.10 15.90
N LEU A 13 30.51 48.29 16.57
CA LEU A 13 30.27 46.91 16.16
C LEU A 13 29.27 46.92 15.00
N VAL A 14 29.77 46.73 13.77
CA VAL A 14 28.93 46.44 12.59
C VAL A 14 28.52 45.01 12.66
N SER A 15 27.26 44.75 13.01
CA SER A 15 26.64 43.43 12.94
C SER A 15 26.36 43.10 11.47
N ALA A 16 27.17 42.26 10.86
CA ALA A 16 26.91 41.74 9.51
C ALA A 16 25.78 40.72 9.58
N CYS A 17 24.58 41.12 9.17
CA CYS A 17 23.51 40.19 8.84
C CYS A 17 23.92 39.36 7.62
N ASN A 18 24.12 38.07 7.81
CA ASN A 18 24.35 37.11 6.74
C ASN A 18 23.00 36.59 6.22
N PRO A 19 22.51 36.99 5.01
CA PRO A 19 21.18 36.66 4.54
C PRO A 19 21.07 35.34 3.78
N ASN A 20 22.00 34.39 3.99
CA ASN A 20 21.95 33.11 3.28
C ASN A 20 22.15 31.92 4.23
N LYS A 21 21.18 31.68 5.14
CA LYS A 21 21.01 30.40 5.73
C LYS A 21 19.81 29.72 5.02
N SER A 22 20.08 29.11 3.87
CA SER A 22 19.16 28.13 3.28
C SER A 22 18.97 27.05 4.34
N THR A 23 17.80 27.02 4.97
CA THR A 23 17.36 25.88 5.77
C THR A 23 17.09 24.75 4.79
N GLU A 24 18.11 23.93 4.55
CA GLU A 24 17.87 22.60 3.99
C GLU A 24 16.85 21.89 4.89
N PRO A 25 15.81 21.24 4.32
CA PRO A 25 14.89 20.43 5.12
C PRO A 25 15.74 19.39 5.84
N GLY A 26 15.79 19.48 7.17
CA GLY A 26 16.59 18.60 8.00
C GLY A 26 16.24 17.15 7.68
N VAL A 27 17.19 16.41 7.14
CA VAL A 27 17.12 14.95 7.03
C VAL A 27 17.07 14.45 8.48
N THR A 28 15.89 14.12 8.96
CA THR A 28 15.73 13.42 10.23
C THR A 28 16.38 12.05 10.06
N SER A 29 17.51 11.84 10.73
CA SER A 29 18.23 10.56 10.77
C SER A 29 17.45 9.53 11.63
N GLY A 30 16.21 9.23 11.24
CA GLY A 30 15.40 8.18 11.85
C GLY A 30 15.83 6.82 11.30
N LYS A 31 15.92 5.80 12.16
CA LYS A 31 16.08 4.42 11.70
C LYS A 31 14.82 4.00 10.93
N PRO A 32 14.95 3.24 9.83
CA PRO A 32 13.78 2.70 9.13
C PRO A 32 12.93 1.86 10.07
N VAL A 33 11.60 2.03 9.97
CA VAL A 33 10.64 1.15 10.66
C VAL A 33 10.14 0.15 9.63
N ILE A 34 10.32 -1.13 9.91
CA ILE A 34 9.88 -2.24 9.04
C ILE A 34 8.74 -2.95 9.74
N ASN A 35 7.55 -2.91 9.14
CA ASN A 35 6.39 -3.63 9.62
C ASN A 35 6.02 -4.72 8.61
N GLU A 36 5.97 -5.97 9.05
CA GLU A 36 5.41 -7.04 8.25
C GLU A 36 3.88 -6.92 8.25
N ILE A 37 3.29 -6.80 7.05
CA ILE A 37 1.83 -6.65 6.89
C ILE A 37 1.17 -8.01 6.71
N LEU A 38 1.83 -8.94 6.01
CA LEU A 38 1.34 -10.28 5.76
C LEU A 38 2.47 -11.26 5.55
N THR A 39 2.44 -12.36 6.30
CA THR A 39 3.14 -13.62 5.99
C THR A 39 2.08 -14.73 5.94
N ALA A 40 1.98 -15.43 4.83
CA ALA A 40 1.01 -16.51 4.67
C ALA A 40 1.54 -17.61 3.76
N SER A 41 1.36 -18.86 4.19
CA SER A 41 1.60 -20.07 3.39
C SER A 41 0.31 -20.75 2.94
N LYS A 42 -0.85 -20.22 3.37
CA LYS A 42 -2.18 -20.67 2.98
C LYS A 42 -3.01 -19.50 2.47
N THR A 43 -3.86 -19.80 1.52
CA THR A 43 -4.81 -18.85 0.93
C THR A 43 -6.04 -18.68 1.83
N LEU A 44 -6.92 -17.74 1.49
CA LEU A 44 -8.22 -17.57 2.16
C LEU A 44 -9.08 -18.84 2.13
N GLU A 45 -8.87 -19.67 1.14
CA GLU A 45 -9.55 -20.96 0.94
C GLU A 45 -8.97 -22.06 1.84
N GLY A 46 -7.85 -21.80 2.51
CA GLY A 46 -7.13 -22.77 3.35
C GLY A 46 -6.19 -23.69 2.58
N ALA A 47 -6.09 -23.56 1.26
CA ALA A 47 -5.15 -24.31 0.44
C ALA A 47 -3.71 -23.80 0.66
N PHE A 48 -2.73 -24.70 0.59
CA PHE A 48 -1.34 -24.31 0.57
C PHE A 48 -1.02 -23.51 -0.69
N LEU A 49 -0.22 -22.46 -0.52
CA LEU A 49 0.30 -21.67 -1.62
C LEU A 49 1.10 -22.59 -2.56
N LYS A 50 0.80 -22.50 -3.84
CA LYS A 50 1.60 -23.10 -4.92
C LYS A 50 1.86 -22.03 -5.97
N TYR A 51 3.10 -21.98 -6.44
CA TYR A 51 3.44 -21.14 -7.59
C TYR A 51 3.04 -21.87 -8.87
N PRO A 52 2.58 -21.15 -9.90
CA PRO A 52 2.32 -21.75 -11.21
C PRO A 52 3.59 -22.37 -11.78
N ASP A 53 3.42 -23.46 -12.51
CA ASP A 53 4.49 -24.03 -13.32
C ASP A 53 4.77 -23.14 -14.54
N GLY A 54 6.00 -23.22 -15.06
CA GLY A 54 6.42 -22.47 -16.24
C GLY A 54 7.35 -21.30 -15.94
N LYS A 55 7.51 -20.41 -16.89
CA LYS A 55 8.39 -19.25 -16.78
C LYS A 55 7.76 -18.19 -15.89
N ALA A 56 8.39 -17.92 -14.74
CA ALA A 56 7.83 -17.06 -13.70
C ALA A 56 7.65 -15.61 -14.18
N GLU A 57 6.51 -15.03 -13.86
CA GLU A 57 6.18 -13.63 -14.08
C GLU A 57 5.52 -13.04 -12.82
N MET A 58 5.89 -11.82 -12.47
CA MET A 58 5.23 -11.06 -11.39
C MET A 58 4.55 -9.83 -11.97
N ARG A 59 3.32 -9.58 -11.53
CA ARG A 59 2.53 -8.42 -11.93
C ARG A 59 2.10 -7.64 -10.69
N LEU A 60 2.13 -6.32 -10.78
CA LEU A 60 1.61 -5.43 -9.74
C LEU A 60 0.50 -4.56 -10.33
N TYR A 61 -0.67 -4.60 -9.72
CA TYR A 61 -1.81 -3.77 -10.09
C TYR A 61 -2.21 -2.83 -8.96
N ARG A 62 -2.58 -1.62 -9.32
CA ARG A 62 -3.37 -0.73 -8.48
C ARG A 62 -4.80 -0.76 -9.01
N VAL A 63 -5.71 -1.27 -8.19
CA VAL A 63 -7.14 -1.35 -8.53
C VAL A 63 -7.89 -0.34 -7.68
N GLU A 64 -8.79 0.44 -8.30
CA GLU A 64 -9.65 1.39 -7.60
C GLU A 64 -11.11 1.03 -7.83
N ILE A 65 -11.83 0.78 -6.72
CA ILE A 65 -13.26 0.46 -6.73
C ILE A 65 -14.00 1.66 -6.15
N PRO A 66 -14.80 2.38 -6.93
CA PRO A 66 -15.56 3.53 -6.43
C PRO A 66 -16.51 3.13 -5.30
N VAL A 67 -17.02 4.10 -4.55
CA VAL A 67 -18.02 3.84 -3.50
C VAL A 67 -19.23 3.13 -4.10
N GLY A 68 -19.63 2.01 -3.48
CA GLY A 68 -20.71 1.14 -3.99
C GLY A 68 -20.34 0.33 -5.24
N GLY A 69 -19.11 0.48 -5.75
CA GLY A 69 -18.64 -0.28 -6.91
C GLY A 69 -18.39 -1.75 -6.60
N LYS A 70 -18.42 -2.56 -7.66
CA LYS A 70 -18.26 -4.02 -7.60
C LYS A 70 -17.37 -4.51 -8.74
N ILE A 71 -16.45 -5.42 -8.43
CA ILE A 71 -15.75 -6.24 -9.42
C ILE A 71 -16.66 -7.46 -9.68
N PRO A 72 -17.06 -7.74 -10.94
CA PRO A 72 -17.94 -8.87 -11.27
C PRO A 72 -17.37 -10.22 -10.84
N LEU A 73 -18.19 -11.26 -10.90
CA LEU A 73 -17.77 -12.63 -10.59
C LEU A 73 -16.63 -13.07 -11.51
N HIS A 74 -15.57 -13.56 -10.92
CA HIS A 74 -14.35 -13.96 -11.64
C HIS A 74 -13.53 -14.93 -10.81
N LYS A 75 -12.49 -15.48 -11.44
CA LYS A 75 -11.47 -16.29 -10.80
C LYS A 75 -10.08 -15.93 -11.34
N HIS A 76 -9.04 -16.41 -10.66
CA HIS A 76 -7.66 -16.21 -11.05
C HIS A 76 -6.93 -17.53 -11.23
N PRO A 77 -6.17 -17.72 -12.31
CA PRO A 77 -5.38 -18.95 -12.51
C PRO A 77 -4.04 -18.94 -11.74
N ALA A 78 -3.70 -17.82 -11.09
CA ALA A 78 -2.48 -17.66 -10.32
C ALA A 78 -2.75 -17.05 -8.93
N PRO A 79 -1.96 -17.36 -7.90
CA PRO A 79 -2.14 -16.81 -6.57
C PRO A 79 -1.83 -15.31 -6.55
N MET A 80 -2.55 -14.59 -5.68
CA MET A 80 -2.43 -13.15 -5.53
C MET A 80 -2.31 -12.74 -4.08
N MET A 81 -1.39 -11.83 -3.80
CA MET A 81 -1.40 -11.06 -2.56
C MET A 81 -2.16 -9.76 -2.80
N VAL A 82 -3.15 -9.49 -1.95
CA VAL A 82 -3.98 -8.28 -2.02
C VAL A 82 -3.76 -7.47 -0.75
N TYR A 83 -3.42 -6.21 -0.91
CA TYR A 83 -3.31 -5.24 0.18
C TYR A 83 -4.33 -4.13 -0.02
N VAL A 84 -5.17 -3.89 0.98
CA VAL A 84 -6.07 -2.73 1.01
C VAL A 84 -5.27 -1.53 1.51
N GLN A 85 -5.11 -0.51 0.67
CA GLN A 85 -4.30 0.66 1.01
C GLN A 85 -4.70 1.25 2.35
N GLY A 86 -3.71 1.51 3.23
CA GLY A 86 -3.95 1.91 4.62
C GLY A 86 -4.54 3.32 4.78
N VAL A 87 -4.21 4.24 3.87
CA VAL A 87 -4.64 5.65 3.95
C VAL A 87 -5.52 6.00 2.77
N ASN A 88 -6.60 6.75 3.04
CA ASN A 88 -7.55 7.22 2.01
C ASN A 88 -8.16 6.10 1.15
N SER A 89 -8.43 4.95 1.76
CA SER A 89 -9.09 3.82 1.11
C SER A 89 -10.36 3.43 1.87
N GLY A 90 -11.33 2.88 1.15
CA GLY A 90 -12.49 2.19 1.69
C GLY A 90 -12.19 0.75 2.07
N SER A 91 -13.20 0.02 2.58
CA SER A 91 -13.10 -1.40 2.93
C SER A 91 -13.58 -2.28 1.79
N LEU A 92 -12.86 -3.38 1.56
CA LEU A 92 -13.23 -4.40 0.59
C LEU A 92 -14.06 -5.50 1.25
N ARG A 93 -15.22 -5.83 0.70
CA ARG A 93 -15.87 -7.12 0.91
C ARG A 93 -15.48 -8.07 -0.21
N ASN A 94 -14.78 -9.13 0.10
CA ASN A 94 -14.49 -10.23 -0.82
C ASN A 94 -15.46 -11.37 -0.54
N THR A 95 -16.28 -11.75 -1.53
CA THR A 95 -17.24 -12.85 -1.43
C THR A 95 -16.77 -13.99 -2.32
N ARG A 96 -16.56 -15.15 -1.74
CA ARG A 96 -16.25 -16.40 -2.46
C ARG A 96 -17.52 -17.18 -2.67
N VAL A 97 -17.70 -17.74 -3.87
CA VAL A 97 -18.83 -18.58 -4.23
C VAL A 97 -18.34 -20.03 -4.23
N MET A 98 -18.93 -20.84 -3.36
CA MET A 98 -18.56 -22.23 -3.20
C MET A 98 -19.25 -23.12 -4.25
N SER A 99 -18.78 -24.35 -4.40
CA SER A 99 -19.34 -25.29 -5.39
C SER A 99 -20.81 -25.68 -5.14
N ASP A 100 -21.28 -25.56 -3.90
CA ASP A 100 -22.67 -25.76 -3.51
C ASP A 100 -23.56 -24.52 -3.67
N GLY A 101 -23.00 -23.43 -4.20
CA GLY A 101 -23.64 -22.13 -4.36
C GLY A 101 -23.67 -21.27 -3.10
N SER A 102 -23.15 -21.74 -1.98
CA SER A 102 -23.03 -20.92 -0.77
C SER A 102 -21.97 -19.83 -0.91
N GLU A 103 -22.10 -18.77 -0.12
CA GLU A 103 -21.20 -17.63 -0.14
C GLU A 103 -20.44 -17.45 1.19
N ILE A 104 -19.14 -17.25 1.10
CA ILE A 104 -18.30 -16.90 2.24
C ILE A 104 -17.80 -15.46 2.07
N LYS A 105 -18.18 -14.59 2.99
CA LYS A 105 -17.88 -13.16 2.95
C LYS A 105 -16.78 -12.79 3.95
N ASN A 106 -15.75 -12.11 3.49
CA ASN A 106 -14.70 -11.52 4.32
C ASN A 106 -14.62 -10.03 4.06
N ILE A 107 -14.51 -9.23 5.13
CA ILE A 107 -14.30 -7.78 5.03
C ILE A 107 -12.87 -7.47 5.41
N PHE A 108 -12.17 -6.78 4.50
CA PHE A 108 -10.82 -6.29 4.71
C PHE A 108 -10.84 -4.77 4.84
N LYS A 109 -10.37 -4.28 5.96
CA LYS A 109 -10.25 -2.84 6.26
C LYS A 109 -8.96 -2.27 5.67
N PRO A 110 -8.85 -0.93 5.51
CA PRO A 110 -7.59 -0.29 5.17
C PRO A 110 -6.43 -0.77 6.06
N GLY A 111 -5.29 -1.08 5.44
CA GLY A 111 -4.10 -1.62 6.11
C GLY A 111 -4.04 -3.13 6.21
N GLN A 112 -5.10 -3.86 5.86
CA GLN A 112 -5.12 -5.31 5.89
C GLN A 112 -4.74 -5.91 4.54
N ALA A 113 -4.14 -7.11 4.59
CA ALA A 113 -3.78 -7.88 3.41
C ALA A 113 -4.25 -9.33 3.53
N PHE A 114 -4.35 -10.01 2.40
CA PHE A 114 -4.71 -11.42 2.34
C PHE A 114 -4.13 -12.09 1.09
N LEU A 115 -4.03 -13.41 1.14
CA LEU A 115 -3.57 -14.24 0.03
C LEU A 115 -4.75 -14.94 -0.62
N LYS A 116 -4.95 -14.73 -1.92
CA LYS A 116 -5.96 -15.42 -2.73
C LYS A 116 -5.36 -16.67 -3.37
N GLY A 117 -6.13 -17.73 -3.37
CA GLY A 117 -5.84 -18.95 -4.11
C GLY A 117 -6.22 -18.87 -5.57
N VAL A 118 -5.96 -19.98 -6.26
CA VAL A 118 -6.30 -20.15 -7.67
C VAL A 118 -7.73 -20.70 -7.80
N ASP A 119 -8.36 -20.42 -8.94
CA ASP A 119 -9.61 -21.01 -9.45
C ASP A 119 -10.84 -20.91 -8.54
N THR A 120 -10.80 -20.17 -7.43
CA THR A 120 -11.99 -19.94 -6.60
C THR A 120 -12.82 -18.79 -7.15
N PRO A 121 -14.08 -19.04 -7.59
CA PRO A 121 -15.00 -17.99 -8.01
C PRO A 121 -15.26 -17.00 -6.87
N HIS A 122 -15.16 -15.72 -7.17
CA HIS A 122 -15.40 -14.66 -6.19
C HIS A 122 -15.70 -13.32 -6.85
N TYR A 123 -16.20 -12.39 -6.04
CA TYR A 123 -16.37 -11.00 -6.43
C TYR A 123 -15.96 -10.07 -5.29
N GLY A 124 -15.64 -8.83 -5.64
CA GLY A 124 -15.21 -7.82 -4.69
C GLY A 124 -16.13 -6.60 -4.70
N GLU A 125 -16.43 -6.04 -3.54
CA GLU A 125 -17.30 -4.88 -3.41
C GLU A 125 -16.68 -3.86 -2.47
N ASN A 126 -16.76 -2.59 -2.84
CA ASN A 126 -16.45 -1.52 -1.91
C ASN A 126 -17.63 -1.32 -0.95
N VAL A 127 -17.41 -1.62 0.33
CA VAL A 127 -18.39 -1.42 1.41
C VAL A 127 -18.02 -0.26 2.34
N GLY A 128 -17.05 0.55 1.93
CA GLY A 128 -16.64 1.77 2.61
C GLY A 128 -17.33 3.01 2.07
N ASN A 129 -17.00 4.16 2.65
CA ASN A 129 -17.48 5.48 2.25
C ASN A 129 -16.45 6.30 1.43
N LYS A 130 -15.36 5.65 1.00
CA LYS A 130 -14.32 6.18 0.12
C LYS A 130 -14.01 5.15 -0.96
N PRO A 131 -13.38 5.51 -2.09
CA PRO A 131 -12.90 4.52 -3.04
C PRO A 131 -12.00 3.49 -2.35
N THR A 132 -12.23 2.20 -2.62
CA THR A 132 -11.33 1.15 -2.12
C THR A 132 -10.15 1.00 -3.07
N ILE A 133 -8.95 1.19 -2.56
CA ILE A 133 -7.71 1.09 -3.33
C ILE A 133 -7.00 -0.19 -2.91
N LEU A 134 -6.77 -1.05 -3.91
CA LEU A 134 -6.06 -2.31 -3.72
C LEU A 134 -4.72 -2.27 -4.45
N TRP A 135 -3.70 -2.78 -3.80
CA TRP A 135 -2.45 -3.16 -4.43
C TRP A 135 -2.43 -4.69 -4.52
N VAL A 136 -2.31 -5.20 -5.73
CA VAL A 136 -2.42 -6.62 -6.01
C VAL A 136 -1.14 -7.11 -6.68
N THR A 137 -0.41 -7.97 -5.98
CA THR A 137 0.74 -8.67 -6.55
C THR A 137 0.31 -10.06 -7.00
N VAL A 138 0.55 -10.37 -8.26
CA VAL A 138 0.25 -11.69 -8.86
C VAL A 138 1.55 -12.41 -9.09
N THR A 139 1.67 -13.61 -8.55
CA THR A 139 2.78 -14.52 -8.86
C THR A 139 2.28 -15.49 -9.93
N SER A 140 2.65 -15.24 -11.18
CA SER A 140 2.11 -15.90 -12.37
C SER A 140 3.17 -16.65 -13.15
N ALA A 141 2.77 -17.31 -14.21
CA ALA A 141 3.64 -17.69 -15.32
C ALA A 141 3.31 -16.83 -16.55
N GLU A 142 4.28 -16.67 -17.46
CA GLU A 142 4.01 -16.08 -18.77
C GLU A 142 2.83 -16.81 -19.43
N ASP A 143 2.03 -16.07 -20.20
CA ASP A 143 0.85 -16.57 -20.93
C ASP A 143 -0.38 -16.89 -20.05
N LEU A 144 -0.30 -16.89 -18.72
CA LEU A 144 -1.50 -17.02 -17.89
C LEU A 144 -2.26 -15.69 -17.80
N PRO A 145 -3.58 -15.67 -18.03
CA PRO A 145 -4.37 -14.47 -17.81
C PRO A 145 -4.40 -14.12 -16.32
N THR A 146 -4.48 -12.82 -15.99
CA THR A 146 -4.63 -12.40 -14.60
C THR A 146 -5.99 -12.74 -14.03
N THR A 147 -7.04 -12.62 -14.86
CA THR A 147 -8.45 -12.75 -14.45
C THR A 147 -9.25 -13.45 -15.53
N VAL A 148 -10.11 -14.36 -15.12
CA VAL A 148 -11.13 -14.99 -15.95
C VAL A 148 -12.49 -14.63 -15.39
N PHE A 149 -13.25 -13.79 -16.11
CA PHE A 149 -14.62 -13.44 -15.73
C PHE A 149 -15.56 -14.64 -15.96
N LEU A 150 -16.54 -14.77 -15.08
CA LEU A 150 -17.55 -15.83 -15.11
C LEU A 150 -18.91 -15.20 -15.37
N ASP A 151 -19.69 -15.81 -16.22
CA ASP A 151 -21.05 -15.39 -16.56
C ASP A 151 -22.06 -15.71 -15.44
#